data_b2f15a8ba750fa05afd083ea9b400de2
#
_entry.id   b2f15a8ba750fa05afd083ea9b400de2
#
_cell.length_a   1.000
_cell.length_b   1.000
_cell.length_c   1.000
_cell.angle_alpha   90.00
_cell.angle_beta   90.00
_cell.angle_gamma   90.00
#
_symmetry.space_group_name_H-M   'P 1'
#
loop_
_entity.id
_entity.type
_entity.pdbx_description
1 polymer ?
#
loop_
_entity_poly.entity_id
_entity_poly.type
_entity_poly.pdbx_seq_one_letter_code
_entity_poly.pdbx_strand_id
1 'polypeptide(L)'
;MASVSEHYERLLSKHYSWMLGASFEEKVKEQNAFLSRTLGTLTNSPKPALAVDLGCGPGFQTIALAQLGFSPVIAVDTSSELLDELRSYVGDFPVQIEKADLRELPALVSAEQATVIVCMGDTLTHLPGKGDVTGLFRAAFDALRPGGLLVITYRDLTTELCGTDRFIPVRSDQDKIMTCFLEFENAESVVVHDLIYVREGAGWSLNKSSYRKMRLGIDWMYEELGKAGFTAVSQDLCGRLVGVTAKKP
;
A
#
# COMPACT_ATOMS: atom_id res chain seq x y z
N MET A 1 -12.60 19.01 0.68
CA MET A 1 -11.55 18.02 0.96
C MET A 1 -11.16 17.41 -0.37
N ALA A 2 -9.87 17.20 -0.63
CA ALA A 2 -9.43 16.56 -1.86
C ALA A 2 -9.75 15.05 -1.83
N SER A 3 -9.94 14.43 -2.99
CA SER A 3 -9.86 12.98 -3.11
C SER A 3 -8.43 12.51 -2.80
N VAL A 4 -8.25 11.22 -2.51
CA VAL A 4 -6.90 10.65 -2.28
C VAL A 4 -6.00 10.90 -3.49
N SER A 5 -6.48 10.62 -4.70
CA SER A 5 -5.71 10.86 -5.94
C SER A 5 -5.31 12.32 -6.11
N GLU A 6 -6.25 13.27 -5.92
CA GLU A 6 -5.93 14.70 -5.97
C GLU A 6 -4.91 15.13 -4.91
N HIS A 7 -4.99 14.55 -3.70
CA HIS A 7 -4.02 14.83 -2.64
C HIS A 7 -2.61 14.36 -3.03
N TYR A 8 -2.50 13.16 -3.59
CA TYR A 8 -1.22 12.64 -4.09
C TYR A 8 -0.68 13.49 -5.24
N GLU A 9 -1.46 13.74 -6.28
CA GLU A 9 -1.03 14.54 -7.44
C GLU A 9 -0.60 15.96 -7.08
N ARG A 10 -1.29 16.61 -6.14
CA ARG A 10 -1.00 18.01 -5.77
C ARG A 10 0.12 18.16 -4.77
N LEU A 11 0.32 17.19 -3.89
CA LEU A 11 1.24 17.35 -2.76
C LEU A 11 2.12 16.11 -2.52
N LEU A 12 1.53 14.94 -2.27
CA LEU A 12 2.27 13.89 -1.58
C LEU A 12 3.25 13.15 -2.49
N SER A 13 2.93 12.88 -3.77
CA SER A 13 3.80 12.12 -4.67
C SER A 13 5.20 12.73 -4.81
N LYS A 14 5.29 14.06 -4.90
CA LYS A 14 6.58 14.81 -4.98
C LYS A 14 7.46 14.69 -3.73
N HIS A 15 6.90 14.26 -2.63
CA HIS A 15 7.60 14.14 -1.35
C HIS A 15 7.63 12.69 -0.83
N TYR A 16 7.01 11.76 -1.57
CA TYR A 16 6.73 10.41 -1.07
C TYR A 16 8.01 9.66 -0.71
N SER A 17 8.97 9.53 -1.62
CA SER A 17 10.24 8.85 -1.36
C SER A 17 11.07 9.57 -0.30
N TRP A 18 11.09 10.92 -0.30
CA TRP A 18 11.71 11.69 0.77
C TRP A 18 11.06 11.39 2.14
N MET A 19 9.73 11.36 2.23
CA MET A 19 8.98 11.12 3.46
C MET A 19 9.36 9.80 4.14
N LEU A 20 9.72 8.77 3.38
CA LEU A 20 10.03 7.44 3.90
C LEU A 20 11.38 7.36 4.64
N GLY A 21 12.28 8.30 4.42
CA GLY A 21 13.49 8.44 5.22
C GLY A 21 14.59 7.42 4.95
N ALA A 22 14.48 6.62 3.90
CA ALA A 22 15.44 5.61 3.47
C ALA A 22 15.60 5.66 1.95
N SER A 23 16.69 5.11 1.41
CA SER A 23 16.86 4.96 -0.03
C SER A 23 15.85 3.96 -0.60
N PHE A 24 15.68 4.00 -1.92
CA PHE A 24 14.82 3.03 -2.63
C PHE A 24 15.28 1.60 -2.36
N GLU A 25 16.57 1.35 -2.46
CA GLU A 25 17.19 0.03 -2.28
C GLU A 25 17.01 -0.48 -0.85
N GLU A 26 17.13 0.38 0.15
CA GLU A 26 16.88 0.01 1.55
C GLU A 26 15.42 -0.38 1.75
N LYS A 27 14.47 0.36 1.14
CA LYS A 27 13.04 0.01 1.19
C LYS A 27 12.74 -1.29 0.47
N VAL A 28 13.30 -1.51 -0.72
CA VAL A 28 13.18 -2.80 -1.43
C VAL A 28 13.71 -3.95 -0.58
N LYS A 29 14.87 -3.78 0.08
CA LYS A 29 15.45 -4.80 0.97
C LYS A 29 14.54 -5.11 2.17
N GLU A 30 13.95 -4.08 2.80
CA GLU A 30 12.98 -4.27 3.89
C GLU A 30 11.76 -5.07 3.42
N GLN A 31 11.19 -4.71 2.25
CA GLN A 31 10.04 -5.40 1.68
C GLN A 31 10.37 -6.82 1.25
N ASN A 32 11.54 -7.03 0.65
CA ASN A 32 12.02 -8.36 0.27
C ASN A 32 12.15 -9.28 1.49
N ALA A 33 12.73 -8.81 2.59
CA ALA A 33 12.84 -9.58 3.83
C ALA A 33 11.47 -9.93 4.44
N PHE A 34 10.53 -8.99 4.42
CA PHE A 34 9.15 -9.23 4.89
C PHE A 34 8.45 -10.25 3.99
N LEU A 35 8.41 -10.02 2.67
CA LEU A 35 7.73 -10.88 1.71
C LEU A 35 8.34 -12.29 1.64
N SER A 36 9.68 -12.42 1.67
CA SER A 36 10.35 -13.72 1.70
C SER A 36 9.88 -14.58 2.88
N ARG A 37 9.77 -13.98 4.06
CA ARG A 37 9.28 -14.67 5.27
C ARG A 37 7.80 -15.02 5.15
N THR A 38 6.97 -14.07 4.70
CA THR A 38 5.51 -14.21 4.62
C THR A 38 5.09 -15.21 3.53
N LEU A 39 5.74 -15.18 2.38
CA LEU A 39 5.40 -16.04 1.24
C LEU A 39 5.98 -17.45 1.35
N GLY A 40 7.07 -17.62 2.12
CA GLY A 40 7.65 -18.93 2.40
C GLY A 40 7.93 -19.74 1.13
N THR A 41 7.36 -20.94 1.02
CA THR A 41 7.57 -21.84 -0.12
C THR A 41 6.99 -21.33 -1.46
N LEU A 42 6.11 -20.35 -1.45
CA LEU A 42 5.55 -19.79 -2.70
C LEU A 42 6.64 -19.09 -3.55
N THR A 43 7.72 -18.62 -2.95
CA THR A 43 8.87 -18.07 -3.67
C THR A 43 9.57 -19.11 -4.58
N ASN A 44 9.37 -20.40 -4.28
CA ASN A 44 9.89 -21.54 -5.06
C ASN A 44 8.83 -22.18 -5.98
N SER A 45 7.69 -21.51 -6.17
CA SER A 45 6.64 -22.01 -7.06
C SER A 45 7.14 -22.22 -8.48
N PRO A 46 6.61 -23.22 -9.22
CA PRO A 46 6.90 -23.39 -10.63
C PRO A 46 6.62 -22.09 -11.39
N LYS A 47 7.52 -21.70 -12.29
CA LYS A 47 7.33 -20.50 -13.13
C LYS A 47 6.53 -20.84 -14.40
N PRO A 48 5.75 -19.89 -14.92
CA PRO A 48 5.56 -18.53 -14.44
C PRO A 48 4.67 -18.46 -13.19
N ALA A 49 5.04 -17.59 -12.24
CA ALA A 49 4.29 -17.35 -11.00
C ALA A 49 3.92 -15.87 -10.96
N LEU A 50 2.71 -15.55 -11.43
CA LEU A 50 2.20 -14.18 -11.47
C LEU A 50 2.05 -13.61 -10.06
N ALA A 51 2.61 -12.41 -9.85
CA ALA A 51 2.33 -11.59 -8.69
C ALA A 51 1.65 -10.28 -9.10
N VAL A 52 0.82 -9.71 -8.21
CA VAL A 52 0.15 -8.43 -8.42
C VAL A 52 0.42 -7.52 -7.23
N ASP A 53 0.82 -6.27 -7.49
CA ASP A 53 1.07 -5.25 -6.48
C ASP A 53 0.05 -4.12 -6.66
N LEU A 54 -0.93 -4.07 -5.76
CA LEU A 54 -2.06 -3.15 -5.79
C LEU A 54 -1.77 -1.89 -4.96
N GLY A 55 -1.71 -0.73 -5.61
CA GLY A 55 -1.25 0.52 -5.03
C GLY A 55 0.26 0.48 -4.83
N CYS A 56 0.98 0.12 -5.89
CA CYS A 56 2.41 -0.16 -5.87
C CYS A 56 3.28 1.07 -5.53
N GLY A 57 2.73 2.29 -5.69
CA GLY A 57 3.49 3.52 -5.50
C GLY A 57 4.76 3.54 -6.35
N PRO A 58 5.93 3.89 -5.78
CA PRO A 58 7.20 3.89 -6.50
C PRO A 58 7.79 2.49 -6.70
N GLY A 59 7.13 1.40 -6.20
CA GLY A 59 7.44 0.02 -6.57
C GLY A 59 8.33 -0.77 -5.61
N PHE A 60 8.41 -0.43 -4.34
CA PHE A 60 9.25 -1.18 -3.39
C PHE A 60 8.87 -2.65 -3.30
N GLN A 61 7.58 -2.95 -3.21
CA GLN A 61 7.05 -4.32 -3.19
C GLN A 61 7.15 -4.97 -4.57
N THR A 62 6.89 -4.22 -5.63
CA THR A 62 7.02 -4.68 -7.02
C THR A 62 8.42 -5.24 -7.30
N ILE A 63 9.46 -4.45 -7.00
CA ILE A 63 10.86 -4.88 -7.22
C ILE A 63 11.22 -6.03 -6.28
N ALA A 64 10.77 -6.00 -5.02
CA ALA A 64 10.99 -7.11 -4.09
C ALA A 64 10.38 -8.42 -4.59
N LEU A 65 9.14 -8.41 -5.12
CA LEU A 65 8.49 -9.57 -5.72
C LEU A 65 9.26 -10.09 -6.94
N ALA A 66 9.72 -9.20 -7.83
CA ALA A 66 10.52 -9.57 -8.98
C ALA A 66 11.88 -10.21 -8.57
N GLN A 67 12.53 -9.67 -7.54
CA GLN A 67 13.77 -10.24 -6.97
C GLN A 67 13.52 -11.62 -6.32
N LEU A 68 12.33 -11.85 -5.74
CA LEU A 68 11.91 -13.16 -5.22
C LEU A 68 11.55 -14.16 -6.32
N GLY A 69 11.65 -13.76 -7.58
CA GLY A 69 11.50 -14.61 -8.75
C GLY A 69 10.07 -14.71 -9.28
N PHE A 70 9.14 -13.87 -8.84
CA PHE A 70 7.81 -13.79 -9.47
C PHE A 70 7.93 -13.20 -10.87
N SER A 71 7.19 -13.76 -11.82
CA SER A 71 7.24 -13.37 -13.24
C SER A 71 5.93 -13.78 -13.95
N PRO A 72 5.19 -12.82 -14.55
CA PRO A 72 5.39 -11.38 -14.42
C PRO A 72 4.94 -10.83 -13.06
N VAL A 73 5.33 -9.57 -12.75
CA VAL A 73 4.73 -8.78 -11.67
C VAL A 73 3.89 -7.67 -12.31
N ILE A 74 2.59 -7.64 -12.03
CA ILE A 74 1.70 -6.55 -12.44
C ILE A 74 1.66 -5.52 -11.33
N ALA A 75 2.13 -4.31 -11.60
CA ALA A 75 2.19 -3.20 -10.67
C ALA A 75 1.11 -2.15 -11.01
N VAL A 76 0.19 -1.90 -10.10
CA VAL A 76 -1.00 -1.07 -10.33
C VAL A 76 -0.98 0.13 -9.38
N ASP A 77 -1.08 1.35 -9.93
CA ASP A 77 -1.26 2.58 -9.16
C ASP A 77 -2.00 3.64 -9.97
N THR A 78 -2.63 4.59 -9.31
CA THR A 78 -3.31 5.72 -9.97
C THR A 78 -2.38 6.91 -10.21
N SER A 79 -1.27 7.03 -9.48
CA SER A 79 -0.33 8.14 -9.56
C SER A 79 0.69 7.96 -10.68
N SER A 80 0.58 8.78 -11.74
CA SER A 80 1.56 8.76 -12.84
C SER A 80 2.98 9.04 -12.34
N GLU A 81 3.15 9.98 -11.40
CA GLU A 81 4.44 10.39 -10.88
C GLU A 81 5.16 9.24 -10.15
N LEU A 82 4.43 8.49 -9.31
CA LEU A 82 4.98 7.33 -8.63
C LEU A 82 5.28 6.18 -9.60
N LEU A 83 4.44 5.97 -10.61
CA LEU A 83 4.70 4.99 -11.66
C LEU A 83 5.90 5.37 -12.54
N ASP A 84 6.14 6.66 -12.78
CA ASP A 84 7.35 7.13 -13.48
C ASP A 84 8.61 6.88 -12.64
N GLU A 85 8.52 7.06 -11.31
CA GLU A 85 9.60 6.67 -10.40
C GLU A 85 9.86 5.16 -10.47
N LEU A 86 8.82 4.30 -10.39
CA LEU A 86 8.96 2.86 -10.56
C LEU A 86 9.65 2.48 -11.87
N ARG A 87 9.27 3.10 -13.00
CA ARG A 87 9.89 2.83 -14.32
C ARG A 87 11.40 3.01 -14.31
N SER A 88 11.93 3.93 -13.49
CA SER A 88 13.37 4.16 -13.39
C SER A 88 14.12 3.02 -12.67
N TYR A 89 13.42 2.17 -11.92
CA TYR A 89 14.01 1.07 -11.15
C TYR A 89 13.70 -0.32 -11.71
N VAL A 90 12.81 -0.46 -12.69
CA VAL A 90 12.40 -1.77 -13.22
C VAL A 90 13.55 -2.51 -13.91
N GLY A 91 14.41 -1.79 -14.67
CA GLY A 91 15.50 -2.44 -15.43
C GLY A 91 14.99 -3.60 -16.28
N ASP A 92 15.64 -4.77 -16.17
CA ASP A 92 15.28 -5.99 -16.89
C ASP A 92 14.25 -6.89 -16.17
N PHE A 93 13.70 -6.45 -15.03
CA PHE A 93 12.70 -7.24 -14.34
C PHE A 93 11.40 -7.35 -15.17
N PRO A 94 10.72 -8.51 -15.14
CA PRO A 94 9.48 -8.75 -15.90
C PRO A 94 8.28 -8.09 -15.20
N VAL A 95 8.28 -6.76 -15.16
CA VAL A 95 7.24 -5.95 -14.53
C VAL A 95 6.34 -5.31 -15.59
N GLN A 96 5.03 -5.46 -15.42
CA GLN A 96 4.00 -4.77 -16.20
C GLN A 96 3.43 -3.65 -15.33
N ILE A 97 3.50 -2.41 -15.82
CA ILE A 97 3.07 -1.22 -15.07
C ILE A 97 1.74 -0.75 -15.64
N GLU A 98 0.71 -0.75 -14.80
CA GLU A 98 -0.65 -0.37 -15.16
C GLU A 98 -1.09 0.87 -14.36
N LYS A 99 -1.48 1.92 -15.08
CA LYS A 99 -2.12 3.08 -14.46
C LYS A 99 -3.62 2.82 -14.35
N ALA A 100 -4.06 2.29 -13.22
CA ALA A 100 -5.44 1.91 -12.98
C ALA A 100 -5.80 2.03 -11.49
N ASP A 101 -7.09 2.05 -11.19
CA ASP A 101 -7.59 1.88 -9.82
C ASP A 101 -7.48 0.40 -9.43
N LEU A 102 -7.04 0.13 -8.20
CA LEU A 102 -6.91 -1.25 -7.71
C LEU A 102 -8.23 -2.04 -7.73
N ARG A 103 -9.38 -1.36 -7.76
CA ARG A 103 -10.71 -1.96 -7.95
C ARG A 103 -10.93 -2.53 -9.36
N GLU A 104 -10.08 -2.16 -10.31
CA GLU A 104 -10.09 -2.70 -11.67
C GLU A 104 -9.35 -4.05 -11.79
N LEU A 105 -8.90 -4.63 -10.68
CA LEU A 105 -8.22 -5.93 -10.65
C LEU A 105 -8.88 -7.00 -11.52
N PRO A 106 -10.23 -7.16 -11.59
CA PRO A 106 -10.87 -8.16 -12.46
C PRO A 106 -10.65 -7.94 -13.95
N ALA A 107 -10.33 -6.72 -14.38
CA ALA A 107 -10.00 -6.42 -15.78
C ALA A 107 -8.52 -6.66 -16.10
N LEU A 108 -7.66 -6.64 -15.08
CA LEU A 108 -6.20 -6.78 -15.21
C LEU A 108 -5.73 -8.23 -15.10
N VAL A 109 -6.44 -9.04 -14.31
CA VAL A 109 -6.05 -10.42 -14.00
C VAL A 109 -7.25 -11.35 -14.13
N SER A 110 -7.12 -12.38 -14.93
CA SER A 110 -8.15 -13.42 -15.05
C SER A 110 -8.23 -14.27 -13.79
N ALA A 111 -9.36 -14.97 -13.63
CA ALA A 111 -9.58 -15.86 -12.49
C ALA A 111 -8.47 -16.93 -12.37
N GLU A 112 -8.07 -17.21 -11.13
CA GLU A 112 -7.12 -18.26 -10.76
C GLU A 112 -5.73 -18.19 -11.39
N GLN A 113 -5.28 -17.00 -11.81
CA GLN A 113 -3.95 -16.82 -12.40
C GLN A 113 -2.89 -16.35 -11.41
N ALA A 114 -3.25 -15.49 -10.46
CA ALA A 114 -2.27 -14.91 -9.55
C ALA A 114 -1.82 -15.93 -8.48
N THR A 115 -0.52 -15.99 -8.25
CA THR A 115 0.07 -16.75 -7.14
C THR A 115 0.05 -15.93 -5.86
N VAL A 116 0.31 -14.64 -5.98
CA VAL A 116 0.37 -13.68 -4.88
C VAL A 116 -0.27 -12.37 -5.33
N ILE A 117 -1.09 -11.80 -4.46
CA ILE A 117 -1.57 -10.43 -4.58
C ILE A 117 -1.15 -9.70 -3.31
N VAL A 118 -0.51 -8.55 -3.46
CA VAL A 118 -0.16 -7.68 -2.33
C VAL A 118 -0.89 -6.35 -2.44
N CYS A 119 -1.33 -5.80 -1.31
CA CYS A 119 -1.87 -4.45 -1.17
C CYS A 119 -1.24 -3.85 0.10
N MET A 120 -0.08 -3.21 -0.07
CA MET A 120 0.79 -2.86 1.04
C MET A 120 0.99 -1.33 1.14
N GLY A 121 1.67 -0.89 2.21
CA GLY A 121 1.97 0.52 2.40
C GLY A 121 0.79 1.39 2.83
N ASP A 122 -0.25 0.82 3.44
CA ASP A 122 -1.45 1.54 3.92
C ASP A 122 -2.46 1.90 2.80
N THR A 123 -2.29 1.35 1.60
CA THR A 123 -3.12 1.63 0.41
C THR A 123 -4.60 1.32 0.63
N LEU A 124 -4.91 0.20 1.29
CA LEU A 124 -6.28 -0.28 1.49
C LEU A 124 -7.17 0.77 2.18
N THR A 125 -6.61 1.52 3.13
CA THR A 125 -7.34 2.53 3.91
C THR A 125 -7.72 3.78 3.09
N HIS A 126 -7.19 3.92 1.87
CA HIS A 126 -7.49 4.99 0.93
C HIS A 126 -8.74 4.74 0.08
N LEU A 127 -9.29 3.53 0.08
CA LEU A 127 -10.53 3.24 -0.63
C LEU A 127 -11.69 4.07 -0.09
N PRO A 128 -12.71 4.38 -0.92
CA PRO A 128 -13.82 5.26 -0.51
C PRO A 128 -14.66 4.72 0.63
N GLY A 129 -14.79 3.40 0.76
CA GLY A 129 -15.61 2.79 1.79
C GLY A 129 -15.38 1.29 1.98
N LYS A 130 -15.93 0.75 3.06
CA LYS A 130 -15.82 -0.68 3.42
C LYS A 130 -16.37 -1.60 2.33
N GLY A 131 -17.38 -1.15 1.56
CA GLY A 131 -17.90 -1.90 0.40
C GLY A 131 -16.86 -2.11 -0.71
N ASP A 132 -16.00 -1.10 -0.95
CA ASP A 132 -14.90 -1.23 -1.91
C ASP A 132 -13.84 -2.22 -1.42
N VAL A 133 -13.56 -2.24 -0.10
CA VAL A 133 -12.64 -3.21 0.52
C VAL A 133 -13.15 -4.63 0.37
N THR A 134 -14.42 -4.87 0.69
CA THR A 134 -15.04 -6.21 0.56
C THR A 134 -15.11 -6.64 -0.91
N GLY A 135 -15.36 -5.70 -1.82
CA GLY A 135 -15.30 -5.93 -3.27
C GLY A 135 -13.90 -6.34 -3.73
N LEU A 136 -12.86 -5.66 -3.22
CA LEU A 136 -11.47 -5.99 -3.51
C LEU A 136 -11.08 -7.37 -2.99
N PHE A 137 -11.54 -7.76 -1.78
CA PHE A 137 -11.26 -9.10 -1.23
C PHE A 137 -11.85 -10.21 -2.11
N ARG A 138 -13.09 -10.03 -2.60
CA ARG A 138 -13.70 -10.98 -3.55
C ARG A 138 -12.93 -11.04 -4.86
N ALA A 139 -12.60 -9.88 -5.44
CA ALA A 139 -11.82 -9.82 -6.67
C ALA A 139 -10.44 -10.48 -6.52
N ALA A 140 -9.77 -10.25 -5.38
CA ALA A 140 -8.49 -10.90 -5.09
C ALA A 140 -8.63 -12.41 -4.90
N PHE A 141 -9.71 -12.85 -4.22
CA PHE A 141 -10.01 -14.27 -4.09
C PHE A 141 -10.21 -14.94 -5.46
N ASP A 142 -10.99 -14.32 -6.34
CA ASP A 142 -11.25 -14.85 -7.67
C ASP A 142 -9.98 -14.90 -8.52
N ALA A 143 -9.16 -13.87 -8.49
CA ALA A 143 -7.92 -13.77 -9.26
C ALA A 143 -6.80 -14.71 -8.78
N LEU A 144 -6.78 -15.04 -7.49
CA LEU A 144 -5.79 -15.97 -6.90
C LEU A 144 -6.06 -17.41 -7.33
N ARG A 145 -5.01 -18.15 -7.67
CA ARG A 145 -5.09 -19.62 -7.82
C ARG A 145 -5.30 -20.31 -6.46
N PRO A 146 -5.78 -21.56 -6.42
CA PRO A 146 -5.79 -22.36 -5.20
C PRO A 146 -4.40 -22.40 -4.56
N GLY A 147 -4.34 -22.20 -3.24
CA GLY A 147 -3.10 -22.08 -2.48
C GLY A 147 -2.40 -20.72 -2.57
N GLY A 148 -2.90 -19.79 -3.37
CA GLY A 148 -2.36 -18.42 -3.49
C GLY A 148 -2.60 -17.57 -2.24
N LEU A 149 -1.82 -16.49 -2.10
CA LEU A 149 -1.85 -15.61 -0.93
C LEU A 149 -2.23 -14.18 -1.29
N LEU A 150 -3.08 -13.59 -0.47
CA LEU A 150 -3.30 -12.15 -0.38
C LEU A 150 -2.53 -11.62 0.83
N VAL A 151 -1.67 -10.61 0.62
CA VAL A 151 -0.90 -9.94 1.67
C VAL A 151 -1.28 -8.47 1.72
N ILE A 152 -1.71 -8.00 2.87
CA ILE A 152 -2.15 -6.62 3.09
C ILE A 152 -1.30 -6.02 4.21
N THR A 153 -0.89 -4.75 4.06
CA THR A 153 -0.39 -3.99 5.20
C THR A 153 -1.10 -2.65 5.29
N TYR A 154 -1.54 -2.30 6.50
CA TYR A 154 -2.27 -1.07 6.73
C TYR A 154 -2.02 -0.52 8.14
N ARG A 155 -2.33 0.76 8.33
CA ARG A 155 -2.28 1.40 9.65
C ARG A 155 -3.62 1.21 10.35
N ASP A 156 -3.59 0.57 11.50
CA ASP A 156 -4.77 0.54 12.37
C ASP A 156 -4.93 1.92 13.04
N LEU A 157 -6.03 2.58 12.71
CA LEU A 157 -6.41 3.89 13.24
C LEU A 157 -7.68 3.81 14.10
N THR A 158 -8.03 2.61 14.59
CA THR A 158 -9.23 2.41 15.42
C THR A 158 -9.10 3.02 16.82
N THR A 159 -7.87 3.11 17.33
CA THR A 159 -7.60 3.86 18.57
C THR A 159 -7.45 5.35 18.27
N GLU A 160 -8.28 6.18 18.89
CA GLU A 160 -8.23 7.63 18.71
C GLU A 160 -7.11 8.25 19.54
N LEU A 161 -6.30 9.08 18.87
CA LEU A 161 -5.35 9.94 19.54
C LEU A 161 -6.03 11.22 20.00
N CYS A 162 -5.61 11.76 21.14
CA CYS A 162 -6.19 12.94 21.76
C CYS A 162 -5.16 14.08 21.90
N GLY A 163 -5.67 15.31 21.94
CA GLY A 163 -4.84 16.49 22.19
C GLY A 163 -3.69 16.63 21.16
N THR A 164 -2.49 16.82 21.69
CA THR A 164 -1.27 17.01 20.88
C THR A 164 -0.75 15.74 20.24
N ASP A 165 -1.16 14.56 20.71
CA ASP A 165 -0.74 13.27 20.14
C ASP A 165 -1.28 13.05 18.70
N ARG A 166 -2.27 13.87 18.30
CA ARG A 166 -2.77 13.90 16.92
C ARG A 166 -1.80 14.52 15.92
N PHE A 167 -0.78 15.25 16.40
CA PHE A 167 0.28 15.82 15.56
C PHE A 167 1.45 14.82 15.49
N ILE A 168 1.60 14.16 14.36
CA ILE A 168 2.58 13.11 14.16
C ILE A 168 3.75 13.66 13.35
N PRO A 169 4.95 13.80 13.93
CA PRO A 169 6.13 14.14 13.16
C PRO A 169 6.46 12.99 12.20
N VAL A 170 6.49 13.29 10.90
CA VAL A 170 6.76 12.29 9.87
C VAL A 170 8.26 12.25 9.57
N ARG A 171 8.81 13.39 9.12
CA ARG A 171 10.23 13.56 8.80
C ARG A 171 10.63 15.03 8.83
N SER A 172 11.89 15.29 9.16
CA SER A 172 12.53 16.58 8.99
C SER A 172 13.99 16.45 8.55
N ASP A 173 14.44 17.40 7.77
CA ASP A 173 15.84 17.65 7.42
C ASP A 173 16.12 19.16 7.38
N GLN A 174 17.22 19.58 6.77
CA GLN A 174 17.60 20.99 6.69
C GLN A 174 16.64 21.83 5.82
N ASP A 175 15.95 21.21 4.85
CA ASP A 175 15.17 21.88 3.82
C ASP A 175 13.67 21.58 3.89
N LYS A 176 13.27 20.54 4.62
CA LYS A 176 11.86 20.12 4.70
C LYS A 176 11.50 19.64 6.10
N ILE A 177 10.26 19.93 6.51
CA ILE A 177 9.64 19.41 7.71
C ILE A 177 8.24 18.92 7.35
N MET A 178 7.92 17.67 7.62
CA MET A 178 6.58 17.12 7.43
C MET A 178 5.98 16.68 8.76
N THR A 179 4.79 17.16 9.00
CA THR A 179 3.92 16.75 10.11
C THR A 179 2.57 16.32 9.56
N CYS A 180 2.04 15.24 10.08
CA CYS A 180 0.68 14.79 9.81
C CYS A 180 -0.19 15.13 11.03
N PHE A 181 -1.38 15.68 10.81
CA PHE A 181 -2.38 15.88 11.86
C PHE A 181 -3.59 14.99 11.57
N LEU A 182 -4.06 14.27 12.60
CA LEU A 182 -5.20 13.36 12.52
C LEU A 182 -6.44 13.99 13.16
N GLU A 183 -7.48 14.14 12.36
CA GLU A 183 -8.81 14.60 12.81
C GLU A 183 -9.78 13.42 12.72
N PHE A 184 -10.08 12.82 13.87
CA PHE A 184 -11.02 11.70 13.96
C PHE A 184 -12.45 12.21 13.81
N GLU A 185 -13.12 11.85 12.71
CA GLU A 185 -14.48 12.29 12.42
C GLU A 185 -15.52 11.41 13.11
N ASN A 186 -15.32 10.09 13.06
CA ASN A 186 -16.23 9.08 13.61
C ASN A 186 -15.52 7.73 13.73
N ALA A 187 -16.26 6.68 14.12
CA ALA A 187 -15.69 5.32 14.27
C ALA A 187 -15.15 4.70 12.97
N GLU A 188 -15.50 5.24 11.80
CA GLU A 188 -15.15 4.65 10.50
C GLU A 188 -14.15 5.47 9.70
N SER A 189 -13.95 6.74 10.03
CA SER A 189 -13.11 7.65 9.24
C SER A 189 -12.29 8.61 10.09
N VAL A 190 -11.11 8.93 9.55
CA VAL A 190 -10.20 9.96 10.03
C VAL A 190 -9.76 10.82 8.86
N VAL A 191 -9.72 12.14 9.05
CA VAL A 191 -9.09 13.06 8.10
C VAL A 191 -7.62 13.19 8.44
N VAL A 192 -6.79 12.93 7.45
CA VAL A 192 -5.35 13.11 7.52
C VAL A 192 -5.01 14.45 6.88
N HIS A 193 -4.36 15.32 7.64
CA HIS A 193 -3.85 16.59 7.16
C HIS A 193 -2.33 16.51 7.07
N ASP A 194 -1.79 16.57 5.87
CA ASP A 194 -0.35 16.64 5.65
C ASP A 194 0.09 18.10 5.53
N LEU A 195 1.06 18.47 6.37
CA LEU A 195 1.67 19.79 6.43
C LEU A 195 3.16 19.64 6.12
N ILE A 196 3.58 20.19 4.98
CA ILE A 196 4.95 20.12 4.51
C ILE A 196 5.51 21.53 4.41
N TYR A 197 6.45 21.86 5.30
CA TYR A 197 7.23 23.08 5.21
C TYR A 197 8.45 22.81 4.33
N VAL A 198 8.67 23.68 3.35
CA VAL A 198 9.84 23.65 2.46
C VAL A 198 10.61 24.95 2.65
N ARG A 199 11.92 24.86 2.77
CA ARG A 199 12.79 26.03 2.89
C ARG A 199 12.87 26.77 1.54
N GLU A 200 12.58 28.06 1.58
CA GLU A 200 12.66 28.95 0.43
C GLU A 200 13.50 30.18 0.83
N GLY A 201 14.78 30.18 0.46
CA GLY A 201 15.73 31.20 0.87
C GLY A 201 15.91 31.25 2.39
N ALA A 202 15.60 32.39 3.00
CA ALA A 202 15.69 32.60 4.45
C ALA A 202 14.40 32.21 5.21
N GLY A 203 13.33 31.82 4.51
CA GLY A 203 12.02 31.52 5.08
C GLY A 203 11.56 30.08 4.86
N TRP A 204 10.31 29.84 5.26
CA TRP A 204 9.64 28.56 5.08
C TRP A 204 8.30 28.78 4.37
N SER A 205 8.01 27.97 3.37
CA SER A 205 6.72 27.90 2.69
C SER A 205 5.94 26.68 3.19
N LEU A 206 4.66 26.86 3.53
CA LEU A 206 3.78 25.78 3.98
C LEU A 206 2.92 25.28 2.82
N ASN A 207 3.14 24.03 2.42
CA ASN A 207 2.28 23.28 1.55
C ASN A 207 1.41 22.34 2.39
N LYS A 208 0.10 22.33 2.14
CA LYS A 208 -0.84 21.51 2.92
C LYS A 208 -1.97 20.96 2.07
N SER A 209 -2.41 19.78 2.40
CA SER A 209 -3.59 19.14 1.83
C SER A 209 -4.17 18.16 2.83
N SER A 210 -5.42 17.75 2.62
CA SER A 210 -6.08 16.78 3.49
C SER A 210 -6.94 15.81 2.68
N TYR A 211 -7.04 14.59 3.18
CA TYR A 211 -7.83 13.52 2.59
C TYR A 211 -8.38 12.61 3.70
N ARG A 212 -9.41 11.82 3.37
CA ARG A 212 -10.04 10.90 4.32
C ARG A 212 -9.43 9.51 4.19
N LYS A 213 -9.22 8.86 5.33
CA LYS A 213 -8.85 7.45 5.45
C LYS A 213 -9.91 6.68 6.21
N MET A 214 -10.07 5.41 5.85
CA MET A 214 -10.87 4.48 6.66
C MET A 214 -10.13 4.02 7.90
N ARG A 215 -10.90 3.76 8.95
CA ARG A 215 -10.48 3.12 10.19
C ARG A 215 -10.91 1.65 10.11
N LEU A 216 -9.96 0.76 9.89
CA LEU A 216 -10.21 -0.67 9.70
C LEU A 216 -9.64 -1.45 10.90
N GLY A 217 -10.51 -2.07 11.67
CA GLY A 217 -10.12 -2.93 12.79
C GLY A 217 -9.77 -4.34 12.32
N ILE A 218 -8.87 -5.00 13.03
CA ILE A 218 -8.37 -6.34 12.66
C ILE A 218 -9.48 -7.40 12.66
N ASP A 219 -10.40 -7.35 13.62
CA ASP A 219 -11.51 -8.31 13.69
C ASP A 219 -12.43 -8.21 12.48
N TRP A 220 -12.73 -6.97 12.04
CA TRP A 220 -13.50 -6.73 10.83
C TRP A 220 -12.78 -7.24 9.58
N MET A 221 -11.45 -7.04 9.50
CA MET A 221 -10.63 -7.57 8.40
C MET A 221 -10.72 -9.10 8.32
N TYR A 222 -10.63 -9.79 9.45
CA TYR A 222 -10.72 -11.25 9.50
C TYR A 222 -12.10 -11.75 9.08
N GLU A 223 -13.16 -11.10 9.56
CA GLU A 223 -14.52 -11.44 9.21
C GLU A 223 -14.78 -11.31 7.71
N GLU A 224 -14.38 -10.19 7.10
CA GLU A 224 -14.63 -9.94 5.68
C GLU A 224 -13.75 -10.81 4.76
N LEU A 225 -12.52 -11.08 5.14
CA LEU A 225 -11.67 -12.05 4.41
C LEU A 225 -12.28 -13.47 4.46
N GLY A 226 -12.78 -13.88 5.62
CA GLY A 226 -13.50 -15.15 5.76
C GLY A 226 -14.77 -15.22 4.90
N LYS A 227 -15.57 -14.13 4.86
CA LYS A 227 -16.77 -14.03 3.99
C LYS A 227 -16.41 -14.08 2.51
N ALA A 228 -15.23 -13.58 2.12
CA ALA A 228 -14.73 -13.68 0.76
C ALA A 228 -14.22 -15.10 0.39
N GLY A 229 -14.11 -16.01 1.36
CA GLY A 229 -13.70 -17.41 1.15
C GLY A 229 -12.25 -17.70 1.55
N PHE A 230 -11.48 -16.72 2.03
CA PHE A 230 -10.12 -16.96 2.49
C PHE A 230 -10.07 -17.80 3.77
N THR A 231 -9.03 -18.60 3.87
CA THR A 231 -8.72 -19.41 5.05
C THR A 231 -7.32 -19.08 5.58
N ALA A 232 -6.97 -19.62 6.75
CA ALA A 232 -5.64 -19.41 7.34
C ALA A 232 -5.22 -17.93 7.39
N VAL A 233 -6.15 -17.06 7.82
CA VAL A 233 -5.85 -15.62 8.00
C VAL A 233 -4.93 -15.47 9.20
N SER A 234 -3.80 -14.81 9.00
CA SER A 234 -2.80 -14.55 10.05
C SER A 234 -2.40 -13.08 10.09
N GLN A 235 -1.96 -12.63 11.26
CA GLN A 235 -1.44 -11.28 11.49
C GLN A 235 0.06 -11.31 11.76
N ASP A 236 0.77 -10.33 11.25
CA ASP A 236 2.19 -10.05 11.53
C ASP A 236 2.38 -8.52 11.61
N LEU A 237 3.57 -8.07 11.90
CA LEU A 237 3.96 -6.66 11.84
C LEU A 237 4.90 -6.42 10.66
N CYS A 238 4.58 -5.40 9.87
CA CYS A 238 5.46 -4.86 8.83
C CYS A 238 5.88 -3.43 9.25
N GLY A 239 6.96 -3.32 10.00
CA GLY A 239 7.34 -2.07 10.63
C GLY A 239 6.29 -1.61 11.64
N ARG A 240 5.64 -0.47 11.35
CA ARG A 240 4.54 0.09 12.18
C ARG A 240 3.15 -0.22 11.63
N LEU A 241 3.07 -1.04 10.59
CA LEU A 241 1.81 -1.44 9.97
C LEU A 241 1.39 -2.82 10.45
N VAL A 242 0.09 -3.02 10.54
CA VAL A 242 -0.51 -4.33 10.71
C VAL A 242 -0.41 -5.05 9.37
N GLY A 243 0.20 -6.22 9.36
CA GLY A 243 0.23 -7.13 8.22
C GLY A 243 -0.83 -8.22 8.38
N VAL A 244 -1.59 -8.46 7.33
CA VAL A 244 -2.58 -9.54 7.25
C VAL A 244 -2.26 -10.40 6.04
N THR A 245 -2.15 -11.70 6.26
CA THR A 245 -1.98 -12.68 5.18
C THR A 245 -3.16 -13.63 5.17
N ALA A 246 -3.76 -13.81 4.01
CA ALA A 246 -4.93 -14.68 3.82
C ALA A 246 -4.70 -15.63 2.65
N LYS A 247 -5.07 -16.90 2.81
CA LYS A 247 -4.84 -17.97 1.82
C LYS A 247 -6.13 -18.37 1.14
N LYS A 248 -6.11 -18.47 -0.20
CA LYS A 248 -7.16 -19.17 -0.95
C LYS A 248 -6.98 -20.69 -0.76
N PRO A 249 -8.04 -21.43 -0.38
CA PRO A 249 -8.00 -22.89 -0.21
C PRO A 249 -7.51 -23.62 -1.46
#